data_41474dd731cac1a6ee76aa5a00324f3c
#
_entry.id   41474dd731cac1a6ee76aa5a00324f3c
#
_cell.length_a   1.000
_cell.length_b   1.000
_cell.length_c   1.000
_cell.angle_alpha   90.00
_cell.angle_beta   90.00
_cell.angle_gamma   90.00
#
_symmetry.space_group_name_H-M   'P 1'
#
loop_
_entity.id
_entity.type
_entity.pdbx_description
1 polymer ?
#
loop_
_entity_poly.entity_id
_entity_poly.type
_entity_poly.pdbx_seq_one_letter_code
_entity_poly.pdbx_strand_id
1 'polypeptide(L)'
;MALGRIDLAAVEVSLRALQAEFPRINEFLKSPRDRLDDEVIHNLLAGYAYVDRAIADRVDLLALGNLRHLLELNTIVLCGEDPLARRLNARHIAATEQHFWEQSGGGVRDIVEWHERHRHETVWQRAAGVYIRILSEPQLYIEGNHRTGALVMSCLLVREGKPPFVLTVENAKGYFDPSAVLTKTRKSSLAMLFRMPKAKKYFGQYLKSHADDRHLLASGALPNGDAPAAARASCG
;
A
#
# COMPACT_ATOMS: atom_id res chain seq x y z
N MET A 1 1.03 19.71 -12.22
CA MET A 1 1.49 18.42 -12.75
C MET A 1 0.27 17.52 -12.87
N ALA A 2 0.12 16.76 -13.96
CA ALA A 2 -0.90 15.73 -14.06
C ALA A 2 -0.62 14.66 -13.00
N LEU A 3 -1.63 14.24 -12.25
CA LEU A 3 -1.52 13.14 -11.30
C LEU A 3 -1.34 11.83 -12.08
N GLY A 4 -0.46 10.95 -11.61
CA GLY A 4 -0.34 9.61 -12.15
C GLY A 4 -1.62 8.81 -11.91
N ARG A 5 -1.85 7.78 -12.71
CA ARG A 5 -2.95 6.81 -12.56
C ARG A 5 -2.35 5.41 -12.58
N ILE A 6 -2.92 4.51 -11.81
CA ILE A 6 -2.42 3.13 -11.71
C ILE A 6 -2.98 2.28 -12.86
N ASP A 7 -2.11 1.53 -13.53
CA ASP A 7 -2.54 0.49 -14.46
C ASP A 7 -2.89 -0.79 -13.70
N LEU A 8 -4.17 -0.91 -13.33
CA LEU A 8 -4.67 -2.02 -12.54
C LEU A 8 -4.52 -3.37 -13.26
N ALA A 9 -4.60 -3.39 -14.59
CA ALA A 9 -4.42 -4.62 -15.36
C ALA A 9 -2.96 -5.10 -15.30
N ALA A 10 -2.01 -4.18 -15.44
CA ALA A 10 -0.59 -4.52 -15.30
C ALA A 10 -0.23 -4.93 -13.85
N VAL A 11 -0.85 -4.30 -12.85
CA VAL A 11 -0.71 -4.69 -11.45
C VAL A 11 -1.23 -6.12 -11.23
N GLU A 12 -2.41 -6.46 -11.77
CA GLU A 12 -2.97 -7.82 -11.65
C GLU A 12 -2.06 -8.86 -12.27
N VAL A 13 -1.56 -8.64 -13.48
CA VAL A 13 -0.61 -9.55 -14.15
C VAL A 13 0.60 -9.82 -13.25
N SER A 14 1.18 -8.79 -12.65
CA SER A 14 2.34 -8.92 -11.77
C SER A 14 2.03 -9.69 -10.48
N LEU A 15 0.88 -9.41 -9.85
CA LEU A 15 0.46 -10.10 -8.62
C LEU A 15 0.10 -11.57 -8.87
N ARG A 16 -0.51 -11.89 -10.01
CA ARG A 16 -0.81 -13.28 -10.40
C ARG A 16 0.46 -14.07 -10.71
N ALA A 17 1.42 -13.46 -11.40
CA ALA A 17 2.73 -14.08 -11.61
C ALA A 17 3.46 -14.37 -10.28
N LEU A 18 3.43 -13.41 -9.36
CA LEU A 18 3.96 -13.61 -8.00
C LEU A 18 3.23 -14.73 -7.27
N GLN A 19 1.89 -14.76 -7.32
CA GLN A 19 1.08 -15.79 -6.66
C GLN A 19 1.50 -17.19 -7.09
N ALA A 20 1.68 -17.41 -8.39
CA ALA A 20 2.09 -18.70 -8.94
C ALA A 20 3.46 -19.15 -8.43
N GLU A 21 4.41 -18.23 -8.29
CA GLU A 21 5.79 -18.52 -7.85
C GLU A 21 5.97 -18.43 -6.32
N PHE A 22 4.98 -17.89 -5.61
CA PHE A 22 5.12 -17.57 -4.19
C PHE A 22 5.46 -18.77 -3.29
N PRO A 23 4.92 -19.98 -3.50
CA PRO A 23 5.32 -21.14 -2.70
C PRO A 23 6.83 -21.37 -2.74
N ARG A 24 7.42 -21.29 -3.94
CA ARG A 24 8.88 -21.44 -4.15
C ARG A 24 9.65 -20.29 -3.51
N ILE A 25 9.20 -19.05 -3.69
CA ILE A 25 9.85 -17.87 -3.10
C ILE A 25 9.85 -17.97 -1.57
N ASN A 26 8.73 -18.40 -0.99
CA ASN A 26 8.52 -18.46 0.45
C ASN A 26 9.47 -19.44 1.15
N GLU A 27 9.92 -20.51 0.46
CA GLU A 27 10.95 -21.43 0.98
C GLU A 27 12.31 -20.74 1.23
N PHE A 28 12.62 -19.68 0.48
CA PHE A 28 13.88 -18.94 0.57
C PHE A 28 13.79 -17.66 1.41
N LEU A 29 12.62 -17.34 1.97
CA LEU A 29 12.47 -16.20 2.88
C LEU A 29 13.02 -16.54 4.27
N LYS A 30 13.67 -15.57 4.91
CA LYS A 30 14.14 -15.70 6.29
C LYS A 30 13.01 -15.93 7.30
N SER A 31 11.83 -15.48 6.98
CA SER A 31 10.60 -15.72 7.76
C SER A 31 9.49 -16.06 6.77
N PRO A 32 8.99 -17.29 6.76
CA PRO A 32 7.88 -17.69 5.92
C PRO A 32 6.67 -16.75 6.09
N ARG A 33 5.91 -16.57 5.03
CA ARG A 33 4.72 -15.74 4.97
C ARG A 33 3.49 -16.58 4.68
N ASP A 34 2.33 -16.06 5.03
CA ASP A 34 1.06 -16.67 4.64
C ASP A 34 0.94 -16.75 3.12
N ARG A 35 0.12 -17.67 2.66
CA ARG A 35 -0.09 -17.85 1.22
C ARG A 35 -0.71 -16.63 0.60
N LEU A 36 -0.33 -16.36 -0.65
CA LEU A 36 -1.02 -15.41 -1.50
C LEU A 36 -2.13 -16.15 -2.24
N ASP A 37 -3.25 -16.37 -1.58
CA ASP A 37 -4.43 -16.98 -2.20
C ASP A 37 -5.21 -15.96 -3.06
N ASP A 38 -6.29 -16.42 -3.70
CA ASP A 38 -7.09 -15.58 -4.59
C ASP A 38 -7.78 -14.45 -3.85
N GLU A 39 -8.18 -14.66 -2.60
CA GLU A 39 -8.79 -13.63 -1.75
C GLU A 39 -7.79 -12.52 -1.46
N VAL A 40 -6.56 -12.88 -1.07
CA VAL A 40 -5.49 -11.90 -0.83
C VAL A 40 -5.18 -11.08 -2.08
N ILE A 41 -5.10 -11.72 -3.26
CA ILE A 41 -4.87 -11.02 -4.53
C ILE A 41 -6.03 -10.09 -4.86
N HIS A 42 -7.27 -10.56 -4.73
CA HIS A 42 -8.47 -9.76 -4.97
C HIS A 42 -8.50 -8.52 -4.06
N ASN A 43 -8.24 -8.70 -2.77
CA ASN A 43 -8.22 -7.61 -1.81
C ASN A 43 -7.09 -6.61 -2.07
N LEU A 44 -5.92 -7.08 -2.53
CA LEU A 44 -4.83 -6.20 -2.94
C LEU A 44 -5.21 -5.36 -4.16
N LEU A 45 -5.83 -5.96 -5.17
CA LEU A 45 -6.31 -5.26 -6.36
C LEU A 45 -7.38 -4.21 -6.01
N ALA A 46 -8.33 -4.55 -5.14
CA ALA A 46 -9.30 -3.60 -4.60
C ALA A 46 -8.61 -2.45 -3.85
N GLY A 47 -7.55 -2.75 -3.11
CA GLY A 47 -6.70 -1.74 -2.46
C GLY A 47 -6.00 -0.80 -3.44
N TYR A 48 -5.42 -1.32 -4.52
CA TYR A 48 -4.84 -0.48 -5.59
C TYR A 48 -5.90 0.37 -6.28
N ALA A 49 -7.08 -0.19 -6.57
CA ALA A 49 -8.19 0.55 -7.14
C ALA A 49 -8.66 1.69 -6.21
N TYR A 50 -8.71 1.42 -4.91
CA TYR A 50 -9.03 2.45 -3.91
C TYR A 50 -7.99 3.57 -3.90
N VAL A 51 -6.71 3.24 -3.92
CA VAL A 51 -5.61 4.22 -4.00
C VAL A 51 -5.72 5.05 -5.27
N ASP A 52 -6.00 4.43 -6.42
CA ASP A 52 -6.15 5.13 -7.69
C ASP A 52 -7.32 6.12 -7.67
N ARG A 53 -8.48 5.73 -7.12
CA ARG A 53 -9.62 6.63 -6.88
C ARG A 53 -9.24 7.79 -5.97
N ALA A 54 -8.59 7.51 -4.82
CA ALA A 54 -8.17 8.55 -3.89
C ALA A 54 -7.23 9.58 -4.54
N ILE A 55 -6.33 9.12 -5.42
CA ILE A 55 -5.43 10.00 -6.19
C ILE A 55 -6.24 10.85 -7.18
N ALA A 56 -7.17 10.27 -7.92
CA ALA A 56 -8.04 10.97 -8.86
C ALA A 56 -8.84 12.08 -8.16
N ASP A 57 -9.35 11.78 -6.96
CA ASP A 57 -10.12 12.70 -6.10
C ASP A 57 -9.21 13.67 -5.31
N ARG A 58 -7.90 13.63 -5.53
CA ARG A 58 -6.89 14.45 -4.84
C ARG A 58 -6.89 14.30 -3.32
N VAL A 59 -7.33 13.17 -2.81
CA VAL A 59 -7.32 12.85 -1.38
C VAL A 59 -5.89 12.60 -0.93
N ASP A 60 -5.44 13.33 0.09
CA ASP A 60 -4.17 13.06 0.77
C ASP A 60 -4.44 12.13 1.97
N LEU A 61 -4.00 10.87 1.86
CA LEU A 61 -4.21 9.85 2.90
C LEU A 61 -3.55 10.23 4.24
N LEU A 62 -2.50 11.05 4.21
CA LEU A 62 -1.76 11.47 5.40
C LEU A 62 -2.18 12.85 5.93
N ALA A 63 -3.14 13.51 5.31
CA ALA A 63 -3.75 14.71 5.88
C ALA A 63 -4.63 14.36 7.08
N LEU A 64 -4.55 15.15 8.17
CA LEU A 64 -5.27 14.89 9.43
C LEU A 64 -6.77 14.63 9.24
N GLY A 65 -7.43 15.35 8.32
CA GLY A 65 -8.85 15.17 8.02
C GLY A 65 -9.18 13.87 7.27
N ASN A 66 -8.17 13.17 6.72
CA ASN A 66 -8.35 12.03 5.82
C ASN A 66 -7.87 10.69 6.40
N LEU A 67 -7.47 10.65 7.67
CA LEU A 67 -6.87 9.44 8.27
C LEU A 67 -7.79 8.22 8.26
N ARG A 68 -9.11 8.41 8.16
CA ARG A 68 -10.07 7.30 7.98
C ARG A 68 -9.84 6.52 6.69
N HIS A 69 -9.27 7.14 5.65
CA HIS A 69 -8.88 6.42 4.44
C HIS A 69 -7.80 5.37 4.69
N LEU A 70 -6.92 5.58 5.66
CA LEU A 70 -5.91 4.58 6.05
C LEU A 70 -6.55 3.35 6.71
N LEU A 71 -7.60 3.56 7.54
CA LEU A 71 -8.39 2.47 8.13
C LEU A 71 -9.18 1.72 7.06
N GLU A 72 -9.84 2.45 6.16
CA GLU A 72 -10.58 1.84 5.06
C GLU A 72 -9.68 1.00 4.17
N LEU A 73 -8.48 1.50 3.84
CA LEU A 73 -7.50 0.77 3.06
C LEU A 73 -7.04 -0.53 3.75
N ASN A 74 -6.88 -0.51 5.08
CA ASN A 74 -6.59 -1.71 5.85
C ASN A 74 -7.77 -2.68 5.87
N THR A 75 -8.99 -2.19 6.01
CA THR A 75 -10.21 -3.01 5.95
C THR A 75 -10.35 -3.70 4.59
N ILE A 76 -10.10 -2.98 3.48
CA ILE A 76 -10.11 -3.56 2.13
C ILE A 76 -9.06 -4.68 2.02
N VAL A 77 -7.87 -4.45 2.53
CA VAL A 77 -6.76 -5.43 2.51
C VAL A 77 -7.12 -6.73 3.25
N LEU A 78 -7.91 -6.63 4.33
CA LEU A 78 -8.25 -7.78 5.17
C LEU A 78 -9.55 -8.48 4.75
N CYS A 79 -10.56 -7.70 4.35
CA CYS A 79 -11.92 -8.20 4.17
C CYS A 79 -12.51 -7.88 2.78
N GLY A 80 -11.76 -7.17 1.93
CA GLY A 80 -12.27 -6.71 0.65
C GLY A 80 -13.37 -5.64 0.77
N GLU A 81 -14.16 -5.52 -0.29
CA GLU A 81 -15.29 -4.58 -0.37
C GLU A 81 -16.66 -5.28 -0.09
N ASP A 82 -16.69 -6.61 0.04
CA ASP A 82 -17.94 -7.37 0.30
C ASP A 82 -18.55 -7.02 1.66
N PRO A 83 -19.83 -6.53 1.68
CA PRO A 83 -20.50 -6.18 2.93
C PRO A 83 -20.70 -7.36 3.88
N LEU A 84 -20.81 -8.60 3.36
CA LEU A 84 -20.96 -9.80 4.20
C LEU A 84 -19.65 -10.13 4.90
N ALA A 85 -18.54 -10.14 4.16
CA ALA A 85 -17.20 -10.36 4.72
C ALA A 85 -16.89 -9.32 5.82
N ARG A 86 -17.22 -8.05 5.59
CA ARG A 86 -17.04 -6.98 6.58
C ARG A 86 -17.90 -7.17 7.83
N ARG A 87 -19.13 -7.63 7.69
CA ARG A 87 -20.01 -7.95 8.85
C ARG A 87 -19.45 -9.10 9.67
N LEU A 88 -18.96 -10.15 9.02
CA LEU A 88 -18.34 -11.30 9.71
C LEU A 88 -17.08 -10.89 10.47
N ASN A 89 -16.34 -9.92 9.98
CA ASN A 89 -15.12 -9.37 10.57
C ASN A 89 -15.33 -8.10 11.42
N ALA A 90 -16.59 -7.71 11.73
CA ALA A 90 -16.91 -6.44 12.38
C ALA A 90 -16.17 -6.23 13.71
N ARG A 91 -15.97 -7.29 14.51
CA ARG A 91 -15.22 -7.21 15.78
C ARG A 91 -13.75 -6.88 15.55
N HIS A 92 -13.12 -7.50 14.55
CA HIS A 92 -11.73 -7.26 14.21
C HIS A 92 -11.54 -5.84 13.66
N ILE A 93 -12.46 -5.38 12.80
CA ILE A 93 -12.46 -4.02 12.25
C ILE A 93 -12.57 -2.99 13.39
N ALA A 94 -13.52 -3.17 14.32
CA ALA A 94 -13.69 -2.26 15.46
C ALA A 94 -12.46 -2.26 16.38
N ALA A 95 -11.86 -3.43 16.67
CA ALA A 95 -10.64 -3.52 17.47
C ALA A 95 -9.45 -2.83 16.77
N THR A 96 -9.33 -2.98 15.45
CA THR A 96 -8.29 -2.31 14.66
C THR A 96 -8.50 -0.78 14.65
N GLU A 97 -9.74 -0.30 14.53
CA GLU A 97 -10.05 1.14 14.61
C GLU A 97 -9.68 1.69 15.98
N GLN A 98 -10.05 1.00 17.07
CA GLN A 98 -9.66 1.39 18.42
C GLN A 98 -8.14 1.44 18.58
N HIS A 99 -7.43 0.38 18.17
CA HIS A 99 -5.98 0.30 18.21
C HIS A 99 -5.32 1.45 17.43
N PHE A 100 -5.82 1.76 16.23
CA PHE A 100 -5.29 2.81 15.36
C PHE A 100 -5.36 4.21 16.00
N TRP A 101 -6.44 4.51 16.72
CA TRP A 101 -6.64 5.82 17.37
C TRP A 101 -6.03 5.95 18.75
N GLU A 102 -6.01 4.86 19.52
CA GLU A 102 -5.63 4.88 20.94
C GLU A 102 -4.15 4.58 21.20
N GLN A 103 -3.35 4.29 20.16
CA GLN A 103 -1.94 4.01 20.34
C GLN A 103 -1.20 5.17 21.01
N SER A 104 -0.68 4.92 22.23
CA SER A 104 0.29 5.80 22.87
C SER A 104 1.69 5.50 22.35
N GLY A 105 2.38 6.54 21.85
CA GLY A 105 3.80 6.42 21.48
C GLY A 105 4.09 5.75 20.14
N GLY A 106 3.50 6.23 19.06
CA GLY A 106 3.84 5.80 17.70
C GLY A 106 2.66 5.40 16.82
N GLY A 107 1.47 5.89 17.11
CA GLY A 107 0.27 5.70 16.29
C GLY A 107 0.28 6.55 15.02
N VAL A 108 -0.89 6.70 14.42
CA VAL A 108 -1.06 7.40 13.15
C VAL A 108 -0.55 8.86 13.18
N ARG A 109 -0.69 9.55 14.32
CA ARG A 109 -0.19 10.93 14.48
C ARG A 109 1.32 11.02 14.32
N ASP A 110 2.08 10.09 14.89
CA ASP A 110 3.53 10.04 14.74
C ASP A 110 3.93 9.87 13.27
N ILE A 111 3.19 9.07 12.50
CA ILE A 111 3.44 8.87 11.07
C ILE A 111 3.20 10.17 10.30
N VAL A 112 2.08 10.85 10.56
CA VAL A 112 1.75 12.13 9.93
C VAL A 112 2.79 13.20 10.25
N GLU A 113 3.10 13.40 11.52
CA GLU A 113 4.10 14.37 11.96
C GLU A 113 5.49 14.07 11.39
N TRP A 114 5.83 12.79 11.32
CA TRP A 114 7.09 12.38 10.71
C TRP A 114 7.09 12.73 9.22
N HIS A 115 6.03 12.40 8.49
CA HIS A 115 5.90 12.69 7.06
C HIS A 115 6.00 14.20 6.77
N GLU A 116 5.30 15.02 7.56
CA GLU A 116 5.36 16.48 7.46
C GLU A 116 6.78 17.02 7.65
N ARG A 117 7.49 16.58 8.68
CA ARG A 117 8.87 17.01 8.96
C ARG A 117 9.87 16.60 7.86
N HIS A 118 9.53 15.59 7.06
CA HIS A 118 10.42 15.06 6.00
C HIS A 118 9.95 15.42 4.58
N ARG A 119 9.07 16.41 4.41
CA ARG A 119 8.58 16.85 3.10
C ARG A 119 9.68 17.28 2.12
N HIS A 120 10.82 17.71 2.63
CA HIS A 120 11.99 18.09 1.83
C HIS A 120 12.75 16.91 1.23
N GLU A 121 12.49 15.70 1.68
CA GLU A 121 13.13 14.49 1.16
C GLU A 121 12.48 14.03 -0.15
N THR A 122 13.18 13.16 -0.89
CA THR A 122 12.60 12.55 -2.10
C THR A 122 11.38 11.70 -1.75
N VAL A 123 10.43 11.57 -2.68
CA VAL A 123 9.24 10.73 -2.46
C VAL A 123 9.60 9.29 -2.11
N TRP A 124 10.67 8.76 -2.67
CA TRP A 124 11.17 7.41 -2.37
C TRP A 124 11.55 7.26 -0.89
N GLN A 125 12.22 8.26 -0.33
CA GLN A 125 12.61 8.27 1.08
C GLN A 125 11.41 8.47 1.99
N ARG A 126 10.46 9.34 1.61
CA ARG A 126 9.23 9.56 2.37
C ARG A 126 8.34 8.32 2.39
N ALA A 127 8.13 7.69 1.23
CA ALA A 127 7.36 6.46 1.13
C ALA A 127 7.99 5.33 1.97
N ALA A 128 9.31 5.15 1.86
CA ALA A 128 10.05 4.19 2.68
C ALA A 128 9.92 4.48 4.19
N GLY A 129 10.03 5.74 4.59
CA GLY A 129 9.94 6.13 6.01
C GLY A 129 8.55 5.94 6.60
N VAL A 130 7.49 6.23 5.85
CA VAL A 130 6.11 5.95 6.23
C VAL A 130 5.89 4.44 6.39
N TYR A 131 6.34 3.64 5.43
CA TYR A 131 6.26 2.18 5.49
C TYR A 131 6.94 1.61 6.73
N ILE A 132 8.18 2.03 7.01
CA ILE A 132 8.92 1.59 8.19
C ILE A 132 8.14 1.89 9.48
N ARG A 133 7.50 3.06 9.56
CA ARG A 133 6.70 3.45 10.74
C ARG A 133 5.40 2.68 10.87
N ILE A 134 4.78 2.30 9.77
CA ILE A 134 3.61 1.40 9.79
C ILE A 134 3.98 0.05 10.39
N LEU A 135 5.15 -0.49 10.02
CA LEU A 135 5.60 -1.83 10.44
C LEU A 135 6.25 -1.89 11.82
N SER A 136 6.85 -0.80 12.30
CA SER A 136 7.60 -0.82 13.57
C SER A 136 6.66 -0.88 14.77
N GLU A 137 7.11 -1.51 15.87
CA GLU A 137 6.32 -1.64 17.10
C GLU A 137 6.15 -0.31 17.87
N PRO A 138 4.94 -0.03 18.35
CA PRO A 138 3.70 -0.72 18.05
C PRO A 138 3.33 -0.53 16.57
N GLN A 139 2.89 -1.63 15.90
CA GLN A 139 2.46 -1.56 14.51
C GLN A 139 1.19 -0.70 14.39
N LEU A 140 0.99 -0.07 13.23
CA LEU A 140 -0.15 0.84 13.05
C LEU A 140 -1.50 0.13 13.14
N TYR A 141 -1.58 -1.10 12.63
CA TYR A 141 -2.78 -1.93 12.65
C TYR A 141 -2.50 -3.24 13.41
N ILE A 142 -3.56 -3.92 13.85
CA ILE A 142 -3.44 -5.24 14.46
C ILE A 142 -2.91 -6.24 13.44
N GLU A 143 -3.39 -6.14 12.18
CA GLU A 143 -3.03 -7.02 11.08
C GLU A 143 -2.95 -6.26 9.75
N GLY A 144 -2.41 -6.89 8.69
CA GLY A 144 -2.37 -6.32 7.34
C GLY A 144 -1.33 -5.23 7.13
N ASN A 145 -0.44 -4.95 8.08
CA ASN A 145 0.52 -3.84 8.05
C ASN A 145 1.41 -3.84 6.80
N HIS A 146 1.90 -5.00 6.34
CA HIS A 146 2.73 -5.09 5.14
C HIS A 146 1.95 -4.71 3.88
N ARG A 147 0.77 -5.27 3.71
CA ARG A 147 -0.09 -5.05 2.53
C ARG A 147 -0.57 -3.60 2.47
N THR A 148 -1.13 -3.12 3.58
CA THR A 148 -1.58 -1.72 3.68
C THR A 148 -0.42 -0.73 3.52
N GLY A 149 0.73 -1.01 4.13
CA GLY A 149 1.93 -0.19 4.00
C GLY A 149 2.43 -0.09 2.55
N ALA A 150 2.38 -1.18 1.77
CA ALA A 150 2.71 -1.17 0.35
C ALA A 150 1.77 -0.27 -0.46
N LEU A 151 0.46 -0.30 -0.16
CA LEU A 151 -0.53 0.55 -0.82
C LEU A 151 -0.37 2.04 -0.44
N VAL A 152 -0.04 2.33 0.82
CA VAL A 152 0.26 3.72 1.26
C VAL A 152 1.53 4.24 0.58
N MET A 153 2.59 3.42 0.47
CA MET A 153 3.77 3.77 -0.34
C MET A 153 3.39 4.08 -1.78
N SER A 154 2.57 3.22 -2.40
CA SER A 154 2.10 3.40 -3.77
C SER A 154 1.34 4.70 -3.96
N CYS A 155 0.46 5.06 -3.02
CA CYS A 155 -0.24 6.34 -3.05
C CYS A 155 0.73 7.53 -3.07
N LEU A 156 1.72 7.54 -2.18
CA LEU A 156 2.71 8.61 -2.12
C LEU A 156 3.51 8.72 -3.43
N LEU A 157 3.93 7.58 -4.00
CA LEU A 157 4.70 7.52 -5.24
C LEU A 157 3.88 8.06 -6.43
N VAL A 158 2.67 7.53 -6.63
CA VAL A 158 1.83 7.86 -7.79
C VAL A 158 1.38 9.32 -7.76
N ARG A 159 1.11 9.88 -6.60
CA ARG A 159 0.81 11.32 -6.46
C ARG A 159 1.94 12.24 -6.97
N GLU A 160 3.18 11.76 -6.97
CA GLU A 160 4.34 12.48 -7.53
C GLU A 160 4.76 11.95 -8.91
N GLY A 161 3.86 11.24 -9.61
CA GLY A 161 4.10 10.75 -10.96
C GLY A 161 5.16 9.64 -11.03
N LYS A 162 5.32 8.87 -9.94
CA LYS A 162 6.18 7.68 -9.91
C LYS A 162 5.32 6.42 -9.97
N PRO A 163 5.83 5.31 -10.54
CA PRO A 163 5.13 4.04 -10.52
C PRO A 163 4.78 3.62 -9.10
N PRO A 164 3.61 2.95 -8.89
CA PRO A 164 3.29 2.35 -7.61
C PRO A 164 4.30 1.26 -7.26
N PHE A 165 4.48 1.00 -5.96
CA PHE A 165 5.19 -0.21 -5.54
C PHE A 165 4.26 -1.41 -5.69
N VAL A 166 4.61 -2.32 -6.59
CA VAL A 166 3.92 -3.60 -6.80
C VAL A 166 4.86 -4.74 -6.47
N LEU A 167 4.38 -5.69 -5.68
CA LEU A 167 5.15 -6.87 -5.35
C LEU A 167 5.21 -7.80 -6.56
N THR A 168 6.43 -8.22 -6.94
CA THR A 168 6.70 -9.07 -8.08
C THR A 168 7.61 -10.24 -7.70
N VAL A 169 7.78 -11.21 -8.58
CA VAL A 169 8.69 -12.36 -8.38
C VAL A 169 10.12 -11.88 -8.07
N GLU A 170 10.58 -10.86 -8.79
CA GLU A 170 11.96 -10.35 -8.72
C GLU A 170 12.23 -9.59 -7.43
N ASN A 171 11.18 -8.90 -6.90
CA ASN A 171 11.37 -8.01 -5.77
C ASN A 171 10.92 -8.58 -4.42
N ALA A 172 10.18 -9.71 -4.39
CA ALA A 172 9.58 -10.24 -3.17
C ALA A 172 10.59 -10.48 -2.04
N LYS A 173 11.72 -11.13 -2.33
CA LYS A 173 12.73 -11.43 -1.30
C LYS A 173 13.36 -10.16 -0.70
N GLY A 174 13.71 -9.19 -1.55
CA GLY A 174 14.29 -7.92 -1.12
C GLY A 174 13.31 -7.05 -0.32
N TYR A 175 12.01 -7.29 -0.47
CA TYR A 175 10.96 -6.65 0.31
C TYR A 175 10.72 -7.34 1.66
N PHE A 176 10.52 -8.66 1.67
CA PHE A 176 10.12 -9.39 2.87
C PHE A 176 11.25 -9.56 3.88
N ASP A 177 12.45 -9.92 3.46
CA ASP A 177 13.55 -10.21 4.38
C ASP A 177 13.95 -9.01 5.26
N PRO A 178 14.16 -7.79 4.72
CA PRO A 178 14.46 -6.63 5.55
C PRO A 178 13.26 -6.17 6.40
N SER A 179 12.03 -6.30 5.88
CA SER A 179 10.83 -5.87 6.59
C SER A 179 10.55 -6.73 7.83
N ALA A 180 10.95 -8.01 7.83
CA ALA A 180 10.84 -8.88 9.01
C ALA A 180 11.67 -8.38 10.21
N VAL A 181 12.73 -7.63 9.99
CA VAL A 181 13.51 -6.99 11.07
C VAL A 181 12.78 -5.76 11.63
N LEU A 182 12.06 -5.03 10.76
CA LEU A 182 11.34 -3.82 11.16
C LEU A 182 10.17 -4.12 12.09
N THR A 183 9.45 -5.22 11.86
CA THR A 183 8.31 -5.63 12.69
C THR A 183 8.68 -5.91 14.16
N LYS A 184 9.97 -6.20 14.42
CA LYS A 184 10.52 -6.44 15.76
C LYS A 184 11.22 -5.22 16.36
N THR A 185 11.19 -4.07 15.69
CA THR A 185 11.90 -2.86 16.11
C THR A 185 10.92 -1.88 16.74
N ARG A 186 11.13 -1.51 18.02
CA ARG A 186 10.29 -0.54 18.71
C ARG A 186 10.59 0.89 18.25
N LYS A 187 9.55 1.65 17.91
CA LYS A 187 9.63 3.06 17.46
C LYS A 187 10.37 3.98 18.44
N SER A 188 10.17 3.76 19.75
CA SER A 188 10.76 4.56 20.83
C SER A 188 12.18 4.11 21.23
N SER A 189 12.75 3.08 20.61
CA SER A 189 14.07 2.57 21.01
C SER A 189 15.21 3.41 20.46
N LEU A 190 16.31 3.54 21.23
CA LEU A 190 17.56 4.13 20.74
C LEU A 190 18.08 3.41 19.48
N ALA A 191 17.85 2.08 19.39
CA ALA A 191 18.18 1.31 18.20
C ALA A 191 17.45 1.83 16.93
N MET A 192 16.25 2.38 17.09
CA MET A 192 15.50 2.97 15.96
C MET A 192 16.19 4.23 15.43
N LEU A 193 16.78 5.07 16.26
CA LEU A 193 17.49 6.28 15.84
C LEU A 193 18.65 5.95 14.89
N PHE A 194 19.34 4.83 15.10
CA PHE A 194 20.46 4.41 14.26
C PHE A 194 20.03 3.51 13.09
N ARG A 195 18.99 2.69 13.25
CA ARG A 195 18.53 1.75 12.22
C ARG A 195 17.63 2.42 11.20
N MET A 196 16.78 3.36 11.63
CA MET A 196 15.82 4.04 10.75
C MET A 196 16.48 4.72 9.54
N PRO A 197 17.54 5.52 9.69
CA PRO A 197 18.18 6.16 8.54
C PRO A 197 18.73 5.13 7.52
N LYS A 198 19.34 4.04 8.01
CA LYS A 198 19.86 2.97 7.16
C LYS A 198 18.73 2.19 6.46
N ALA A 199 17.68 1.83 7.19
CA ALA A 199 16.52 1.15 6.65
C ALA A 199 15.79 2.03 5.62
N LYS A 200 15.57 3.31 5.93
CA LYS A 200 14.97 4.28 5.01
C LYS A 200 15.79 4.44 3.73
N LYS A 201 17.12 4.57 3.85
CA LYS A 201 17.99 4.65 2.68
C LYS A 201 17.90 3.38 1.83
N TYR A 202 17.96 2.21 2.46
CA TYR A 202 17.81 0.92 1.76
C TYR A 202 16.46 0.84 1.03
N PHE A 203 15.36 0.99 1.75
CA PHE A 203 14.02 0.88 1.15
C PHE A 203 13.76 1.97 0.11
N GLY A 204 14.24 3.20 0.31
CA GLY A 204 14.10 4.26 -0.67
C GLY A 204 14.85 3.96 -1.98
N GLN A 205 16.06 3.39 -1.89
CA GLN A 205 16.82 2.94 -3.05
C GLN A 205 16.16 1.71 -3.70
N TYR A 206 15.70 0.77 -2.88
CA TYR A 206 14.99 -0.42 -3.31
C TYR A 206 13.71 -0.08 -4.09
N LEU A 207 12.86 0.81 -3.57
CA LEU A 207 11.67 1.26 -4.28
C LEU A 207 12.02 1.89 -5.64
N LYS A 208 13.06 2.71 -5.67
CA LYS A 208 13.52 3.37 -6.90
C LYS A 208 14.07 2.37 -7.93
N SER A 209 14.83 1.37 -7.49
CA SER A 209 15.46 0.38 -8.39
C SER A 209 14.46 -0.67 -8.92
N HIS A 210 13.32 -0.85 -8.26
CA HIS A 210 12.25 -1.75 -8.67
C HIS A 210 10.99 -1.02 -9.15
N ALA A 211 11.12 0.29 -9.43
CA ALA A 211 10.04 1.05 -10.06
C ALA A 211 9.82 0.54 -11.48
N ASP A 212 8.58 0.21 -11.79
CA ASP A 212 8.20 -0.33 -13.10
C ASP A 212 7.09 0.54 -13.71
N ASP A 213 7.46 1.25 -14.76
CA ASP A 213 6.56 2.20 -15.44
C ASP A 213 5.34 1.51 -16.07
N ARG A 214 5.35 0.18 -16.25
CA ARG A 214 4.19 -0.58 -16.73
C ARG A 214 2.99 -0.48 -15.78
N HIS A 215 3.23 -0.23 -14.50
CA HIS A 215 2.16 -0.08 -13.50
C HIS A 215 1.57 1.33 -13.43
N LEU A 216 2.06 2.26 -14.26
CA LEU A 216 1.57 3.64 -14.32
C LEU A 216 1.00 3.92 -15.71
N LEU A 217 -0.25 4.37 -15.78
CA LEU A 217 -0.85 4.78 -17.04
C LEU A 217 -0.13 6.02 -17.59
N ALA A 218 0.20 6.00 -18.87
CA ALA A 218 0.77 7.16 -19.55
C ALA A 218 -0.17 8.37 -19.44
N SER A 219 0.38 9.54 -19.09
CA SER A 219 -0.38 10.78 -19.01
C SER A 219 -1.05 11.07 -20.38
N GLY A 220 -2.37 10.87 -20.48
CA GLY A 220 -3.14 11.05 -21.70
C GLY A 220 -4.02 9.86 -22.11
N ALA A 221 -3.82 8.68 -21.54
CA ALA A 221 -4.72 7.55 -21.75
C ALA A 221 -5.95 7.68 -20.84
N LEU A 222 -7.03 8.25 -21.39
CA LEU A 222 -8.35 8.10 -20.78
C LEU A 222 -8.75 6.63 -20.94
N PRO A 223 -9.32 5.96 -19.90
CA PRO A 223 -9.89 4.65 -20.08
C PRO A 223 -10.96 4.75 -21.17
N ASN A 224 -10.88 3.87 -22.19
CA ASN A 224 -11.92 3.74 -23.20
C ASN A 224 -13.23 3.41 -22.49
N GLY A 225 -14.06 4.43 -22.28
CA GLY A 225 -15.42 4.25 -21.86
C GLY A 225 -16.18 3.61 -23.01
N ASP A 226 -16.59 2.35 -22.87
CA ASP A 226 -17.64 1.76 -23.69
C ASP A 226 -18.90 2.63 -23.55
N ALA A 227 -19.09 3.52 -24.48
CA ALA A 227 -20.35 4.24 -24.61
C ALA A 227 -21.39 3.22 -25.12
N PRO A 228 -22.51 3.03 -24.39
CA PRO A 228 -23.58 2.19 -24.90
C PRO A 228 -24.12 2.82 -26.21
N ALA A 229 -24.11 2.03 -27.29
CA ALA A 229 -24.68 2.41 -28.56
C ALA A 229 -26.16 2.78 -28.37
N ALA A 230 -26.47 4.06 -28.51
CA ALA A 230 -27.82 4.54 -28.56
C ALA A 230 -28.53 3.95 -29.79
N ALA A 231 -29.45 3.04 -29.55
CA ALA A 231 -30.37 2.53 -30.58
C ALA A 231 -31.20 3.70 -31.09
N ARG A 232 -30.92 4.12 -32.33
CA ARG A 232 -31.81 5.00 -33.07
C ARG A 232 -33.04 4.19 -33.48
N ALA A 233 -34.14 4.34 -32.77
CA ALA A 233 -35.45 3.95 -33.26
C ALA A 233 -35.88 4.97 -34.31
N SER A 234 -35.92 4.53 -35.57
CA SER A 234 -36.59 5.21 -36.67
C SER A 234 -38.09 4.95 -36.54
N CYS A 235 -38.86 5.98 -36.23
CA CYS A 235 -40.30 5.97 -36.54
C CYS A 235 -40.45 6.28 -38.02
N GLY A 236 -41.05 5.32 -38.80
CA GLY A 236 -41.78 5.54 -40.01
C GLY A 236 -43.26 5.70 -39.69
#